data_d7f28cff289dadaca6b5d0cf969b6fa6
#
_entry.id   d7f28cff289dadaca6b5d0cf969b6fa6
#
_cell.length_a   1.000
_cell.length_b   1.000
_cell.length_c   1.000
_cell.angle_alpha   90.00
_cell.angle_beta   90.00
_cell.angle_gamma   90.00
#
_symmetry.space_group_name_H-M   'P 1'
#
loop_
_entity.id
_entity.type
_entity.pdbx_description
1 polymer ?
#
loop_
_entity_poly.entity_id
_entity_poly.type
_entity_poly.pdbx_seq_one_letter_code
_entity_poly.pdbx_strand_id
1 'polypeptide(L)'
;MTDAYHCRSCRATDGEVVLDLGRQPASDYFPPAGDPGPDPAYPLQMWLCAACGLAQLLVDPTVPEEPRATEPAALVEQAADAVGRVAAAGWLPAGRRAAEYGSPHGGSWLDLLARRGLTVAGDGAEADVVLDCFGLMHSPDQAAALAERVA
;
A
#
# COMPACT_ATOMS: atom_id res chain seq x y z
N MET A 1 -18.40 -22.85 -1.39
CA MET A 1 -18.25 -22.31 -2.76
C MET A 1 -16.91 -21.60 -2.73
N THR A 2 -15.91 -22.12 -3.42
CA THR A 2 -14.62 -21.44 -3.56
C THR A 2 -14.86 -20.21 -4.43
N ASP A 3 -14.74 -19.01 -3.84
CA ASP A 3 -14.73 -17.80 -4.65
C ASP A 3 -13.65 -17.96 -5.72
N ALA A 4 -14.05 -17.78 -6.98
CA ALA A 4 -13.11 -17.89 -8.08
C ALA A 4 -12.05 -16.78 -7.91
N TYR A 5 -10.79 -17.15 -7.98
CA TYR A 5 -9.69 -16.18 -7.95
C TYR A 5 -9.85 -15.18 -9.09
N HIS A 6 -9.58 -13.93 -8.81
CA HIS A 6 -9.65 -12.87 -9.81
C HIS A 6 -8.46 -11.93 -9.67
N CYS A 7 -8.06 -11.37 -10.78
CA CYS A 7 -7.00 -10.39 -10.84
C CYS A 7 -7.40 -9.10 -10.09
N ARG A 8 -6.55 -8.60 -9.19
CA ARG A 8 -6.79 -7.36 -8.43
C ARG A 8 -6.88 -6.13 -9.34
N SER A 9 -6.19 -6.15 -10.50
CA SER A 9 -6.17 -5.06 -11.45
C SER A 9 -7.33 -5.09 -12.44
N CYS A 10 -7.46 -6.16 -13.23
CA CYS A 10 -8.42 -6.21 -14.34
C CYS A 10 -9.66 -7.09 -14.11
N ARG A 11 -9.76 -7.72 -12.94
CA ARG A 11 -10.86 -8.61 -12.53
C ARG A 11 -11.01 -9.90 -13.36
N ALA A 12 -10.11 -10.16 -14.30
CA ALA A 12 -10.11 -11.43 -15.04
C ALA A 12 -9.87 -12.62 -14.09
N THR A 13 -10.48 -13.74 -14.43
CA THR A 13 -10.35 -15.00 -13.67
C THR A 13 -9.40 -16.00 -14.35
N ASP A 14 -8.93 -15.69 -15.55
CA ASP A 14 -8.01 -16.49 -16.32
C ASP A 14 -6.56 -16.20 -15.93
N GLY A 15 -5.83 -17.23 -15.54
CA GLY A 15 -4.45 -17.14 -15.11
C GLY A 15 -3.94 -18.46 -14.54
N GLU A 16 -2.66 -18.50 -14.20
CA GLU A 16 -1.99 -19.73 -13.74
C GLU A 16 -1.09 -19.46 -12.53
N VAL A 17 -0.87 -20.49 -11.71
CA VAL A 17 0.14 -20.47 -10.65
C VAL A 17 1.52 -20.67 -11.29
N VAL A 18 2.35 -19.62 -11.24
CA VAL A 18 3.69 -19.62 -11.84
C VAL A 18 4.79 -19.93 -10.83
N LEU A 19 4.49 -19.85 -9.53
CA LEU A 19 5.41 -20.20 -8.46
C LEU A 19 4.62 -20.76 -7.28
N ASP A 20 5.08 -21.89 -6.74
CA ASP A 20 4.55 -22.49 -5.52
C ASP A 20 5.74 -22.85 -4.61
N LEU A 21 5.84 -22.17 -3.48
CA LEU A 21 6.86 -22.43 -2.44
C LEU A 21 6.31 -23.24 -1.27
N GLY A 22 5.11 -23.79 -1.41
CA GLY A 22 4.44 -24.54 -0.35
C GLY A 22 4.00 -23.62 0.80
N ARG A 23 4.00 -24.17 2.02
CA ARG A 23 3.65 -23.40 3.22
C ARG A 23 4.90 -22.75 3.81
N GLN A 24 4.82 -21.43 4.02
CA GLN A 24 5.90 -20.63 4.59
C GLN A 24 5.41 -19.91 5.86
N PRO A 25 6.28 -19.68 6.84
CA PRO A 25 5.93 -18.87 8.01
C PRO A 25 5.64 -17.43 7.58
N ALA A 26 4.79 -16.74 8.35
CA ALA A 26 4.56 -15.30 8.15
C ALA A 26 5.84 -14.51 8.44
N SER A 27 6.23 -13.58 7.56
CA SER A 27 7.47 -12.80 7.70
C SER A 27 7.43 -11.84 8.88
N ASP A 28 6.25 -11.36 9.23
CA ASP A 28 6.06 -10.30 10.25
C ASP A 28 5.40 -10.82 11.53
N TYR A 29 5.37 -12.13 11.72
CA TYR A 29 4.89 -12.73 12.95
C TYR A 29 6.04 -12.94 13.95
N PHE A 30 5.98 -12.21 15.05
CA PHE A 30 6.97 -12.26 16.14
C PHE A 30 6.30 -12.75 17.43
N PRO A 31 6.25 -14.05 17.71
CA PRO A 31 5.62 -14.55 18.92
C PRO A 31 6.38 -14.08 20.16
N PRO A 32 5.69 -13.94 21.32
CA PRO A 32 6.34 -13.62 22.58
C PRO A 32 7.42 -14.64 22.93
N ALA A 33 8.53 -14.17 23.52
CA ALA A 33 9.56 -15.05 24.03
C ALA A 33 8.95 -15.99 25.08
N GLY A 34 9.06 -17.30 24.89
CA GLY A 34 8.47 -18.31 25.76
C GLY A 34 7.13 -18.87 25.27
N ASP A 35 6.60 -18.45 24.14
CA ASP A 35 5.52 -19.13 23.45
C ASP A 35 6.09 -20.32 22.66
N PRO A 36 5.87 -21.57 23.11
CA PRO A 36 6.41 -22.75 22.42
C PRO A 36 5.56 -23.22 21.25
N GLY A 37 4.56 -22.44 20.86
CA GLY A 37 3.65 -22.78 19.75
C GLY A 37 4.40 -22.90 18.42
N PRO A 38 3.88 -23.69 17.46
CA PRO A 38 4.43 -23.70 16.13
C PRO A 38 4.13 -22.36 15.43
N ASP A 39 5.07 -21.83 14.67
CA ASP A 39 4.85 -20.65 13.85
C ASP A 39 3.69 -20.89 12.86
N PRO A 40 2.77 -19.96 12.71
CA PRO A 40 1.73 -20.07 11.70
C PRO A 40 2.38 -20.10 10.31
N ALA A 41 1.90 -21.01 9.47
CA ALA A 41 2.41 -21.15 8.12
C ALA A 41 1.27 -21.03 7.10
N TYR A 42 1.53 -20.31 6.02
CA TYR A 42 0.56 -19.96 4.98
C TYR A 42 1.03 -20.43 3.61
N PRO A 43 0.11 -20.74 2.68
CA PRO A 43 0.50 -21.07 1.32
C PRO A 43 1.15 -19.85 0.66
N LEU A 44 2.33 -20.02 0.08
CA LEU A 44 3.03 -18.97 -0.67
C LEU A 44 3.04 -19.35 -2.15
N GLN A 45 2.04 -18.87 -2.85
CA GLN A 45 1.83 -19.13 -4.27
C GLN A 45 1.65 -17.82 -5.03
N MET A 46 2.34 -17.70 -6.17
CA MET A 46 2.19 -16.57 -7.08
C MET A 46 1.33 -16.97 -8.27
N TRP A 47 0.29 -16.20 -8.51
CA TRP A 47 -0.62 -16.36 -9.65
C TRP A 47 -0.38 -15.24 -10.66
N LEU A 48 -0.27 -15.62 -11.95
CA LEU A 48 -0.07 -14.69 -13.06
C LEU A 48 -1.38 -14.58 -13.85
N CYS A 49 -1.91 -13.35 -13.97
CA CYS A 49 -3.08 -13.07 -14.76
C CYS A 49 -2.77 -13.16 -16.26
N ALA A 50 -3.51 -14.00 -17.00
CA ALA A 50 -3.34 -14.14 -18.44
C ALA A 50 -3.80 -12.90 -19.22
N ALA A 51 -4.73 -12.11 -18.68
CA ALA A 51 -5.30 -10.95 -19.37
C ALA A 51 -4.42 -9.69 -19.30
N CYS A 52 -3.75 -9.42 -18.16
CA CYS A 52 -2.99 -8.18 -17.98
C CYS A 52 -1.54 -8.39 -17.50
N GLY A 53 -1.12 -9.62 -17.24
CA GLY A 53 0.24 -9.94 -16.80
C GLY A 53 0.56 -9.57 -15.34
N LEU A 54 -0.43 -9.17 -14.52
CA LEU A 54 -0.20 -8.93 -13.11
C LEU A 54 0.12 -10.23 -12.39
N ALA A 55 1.28 -10.28 -11.72
CA ALA A 55 1.60 -11.32 -10.75
C ALA A 55 1.10 -10.90 -9.36
N GLN A 56 0.39 -11.77 -8.66
CA GLN A 56 -0.14 -11.52 -7.33
C GLN A 56 -0.11 -12.80 -6.48
N LEU A 57 -0.20 -12.66 -5.17
CA LEU A 57 -0.44 -13.81 -4.30
C LEU A 57 -1.78 -14.46 -4.67
N LEU A 58 -1.80 -15.77 -4.77
CA LEU A 58 -3.03 -16.52 -5.05
C LEU A 58 -4.02 -16.39 -3.90
N VAL A 59 -3.52 -16.56 -2.69
CA VAL A 59 -4.27 -16.39 -1.44
C VAL A 59 -3.43 -15.56 -0.49
N ASP A 60 -4.04 -14.58 0.12
CA ASP A 60 -3.43 -13.83 1.21
C ASP A 60 -4.31 -13.97 2.46
N PRO A 61 -4.14 -15.06 3.23
CA PRO A 61 -4.91 -15.29 4.44
C PRO A 61 -4.32 -14.54 5.65
N THR A 62 -3.19 -13.86 5.46
CA THR A 62 -2.55 -13.10 6.53
C THR A 62 -3.31 -11.81 6.75
N VAL A 63 -3.59 -11.51 8.02
CA VAL A 63 -4.00 -10.17 8.45
C VAL A 63 -2.76 -9.56 9.10
N PRO A 64 -2.00 -8.74 8.40
CA PRO A 64 -0.81 -8.16 8.99
C PRO A 64 -1.20 -7.18 10.07
N GLU A 65 -0.92 -7.51 11.32
CA GLU A 65 -0.70 -6.51 12.36
C GLU A 65 0.76 -6.10 12.29
N GLU A 66 1.09 -5.23 11.35
CA GLU A 66 2.43 -4.68 11.33
C GLU A 66 2.62 -3.77 12.54
N PRO A 67 3.65 -4.01 13.37
CA PRO A 67 3.91 -3.15 14.50
C PRO A 67 4.22 -1.74 13.99
N ARG A 68 3.54 -0.74 14.53
CA ARG A 68 3.86 0.66 14.26
C ARG A 68 5.25 0.95 14.80
N ALA A 69 6.18 1.14 13.90
CA ALA A 69 7.56 1.48 14.23
C ALA A 69 7.84 2.96 13.96
N THR A 70 8.94 3.44 14.49
CA THR A 70 9.49 4.75 14.07
C THR A 70 9.93 4.64 12.61
N GLU A 71 9.48 5.56 11.78
CA GLU A 71 9.84 5.57 10.36
C GLU A 71 11.37 5.67 10.19
N PRO A 72 12.01 4.75 9.47
CA PRO A 72 13.45 4.80 9.23
C PRO A 72 13.87 6.06 8.49
N ALA A 73 15.05 6.60 8.81
CA ALA A 73 15.59 7.80 8.15
C ALA A 73 15.61 7.66 6.62
N ALA A 74 15.89 6.47 6.10
CA ALA A 74 15.89 6.20 4.67
C ALA A 74 14.51 6.42 4.02
N LEU A 75 13.41 6.07 4.69
CA LEU A 75 12.05 6.33 4.17
C LEU A 75 11.71 7.82 4.22
N VAL A 76 12.15 8.53 5.26
CA VAL A 76 11.98 10.00 5.36
C VAL A 76 12.73 10.70 4.21
N GLU A 77 13.96 10.27 3.91
CA GLU A 77 14.74 10.80 2.79
C GLU A 77 14.11 10.47 1.45
N GLN A 78 13.60 9.25 1.27
CA GLN A 78 12.89 8.83 0.07
C GLN A 78 11.62 9.65 -0.16
N ALA A 79 10.84 9.92 0.89
CA ALA A 79 9.66 10.78 0.84
C ALA A 79 10.03 12.21 0.39
N ALA A 80 11.09 12.77 0.99
CA ALA A 80 11.57 14.10 0.63
C ALA A 80 12.05 14.20 -0.82
N ASP A 81 12.77 13.18 -1.32
CA ASP A 81 13.19 13.07 -2.72
C ASP A 81 11.98 12.95 -3.66
N ALA A 82 11.02 12.07 -3.34
CA ALA A 82 9.81 11.88 -4.15
C ALA A 82 9.01 13.19 -4.27
N VAL A 83 8.73 13.86 -3.16
CA VAL A 83 8.05 15.16 -3.16
C VAL A 83 8.86 16.22 -3.91
N GLY A 84 10.22 16.17 -3.80
CA GLY A 84 11.13 17.04 -4.56
C GLY A 84 10.96 16.88 -6.08
N ARG A 85 10.95 15.64 -6.55
CA ARG A 85 10.77 15.33 -7.99
C ARG A 85 9.40 15.72 -8.52
N VAL A 86 8.34 15.46 -7.76
CA VAL A 86 6.97 15.83 -8.13
C VAL A 86 6.81 17.36 -8.21
N ALA A 87 7.43 18.09 -7.26
CA ALA A 87 7.46 19.55 -7.27
C ALA A 87 8.25 20.10 -8.48
N ALA A 88 9.41 19.51 -8.80
CA ALA A 88 10.22 19.92 -9.95
C ALA A 88 9.48 19.68 -11.28
N ALA A 89 8.59 18.69 -11.33
CA ALA A 89 7.71 18.44 -12.47
C ALA A 89 6.51 19.41 -12.56
N GLY A 90 6.34 20.33 -11.60
CA GLY A 90 5.27 21.32 -11.59
C GLY A 90 3.93 20.85 -11.04
N TRP A 91 3.88 19.67 -10.43
CA TRP A 91 2.63 19.06 -9.93
C TRP A 91 2.20 19.56 -8.54
N LEU A 92 3.08 20.30 -7.84
CA LEU A 92 2.83 20.84 -6.50
C LEU A 92 2.89 22.38 -6.48
N PRO A 93 1.94 23.08 -7.13
CA PRO A 93 1.94 24.55 -7.12
C PRO A 93 1.58 25.06 -5.73
N ALA A 94 2.30 26.10 -5.28
CA ALA A 94 2.01 26.76 -4.00
C ALA A 94 0.57 27.32 -3.94
N GLY A 95 0.01 27.37 -2.74
CA GLY A 95 -1.36 27.87 -2.50
C GLY A 95 -2.45 26.85 -2.75
N ARG A 96 -2.13 25.65 -3.24
CA ARG A 96 -3.08 24.57 -3.41
C ARG A 96 -3.33 23.82 -2.10
N ARG A 97 -4.52 23.19 -2.01
CA ARG A 97 -4.88 22.35 -0.88
C ARG A 97 -4.44 20.91 -1.13
N ALA A 98 -3.84 20.30 -0.13
CA ALA A 98 -3.38 18.92 -0.19
C ALA A 98 -4.06 18.06 0.87
N ALA A 99 -4.46 16.86 0.48
CA ALA A 99 -4.93 15.80 1.37
C ALA A 99 -4.01 14.58 1.27
N GLU A 100 -4.01 13.75 2.29
CA GLU A 100 -3.20 12.55 2.35
C GLU A 100 -4.03 11.34 2.78
N TYR A 101 -3.88 10.27 2.05
CA TYR A 101 -4.23 8.93 2.49
C TYR A 101 -2.99 8.28 3.06
N GLY A 102 -2.96 8.16 4.40
CA GLY A 102 -1.78 7.68 5.12
C GLY A 102 -1.55 6.19 5.00
N SER A 103 -0.31 5.79 5.27
CA SER A 103 0.06 4.39 5.45
C SER A 103 -0.45 3.86 6.79
N PRO A 104 -0.89 2.58 6.88
CA PRO A 104 -1.18 1.95 8.16
C PRO A 104 0.04 1.86 9.08
N HIS A 105 1.24 1.95 8.54
CA HIS A 105 2.51 1.95 9.29
C HIS A 105 2.82 3.29 9.96
N GLY A 106 2.10 4.34 9.65
CA GLY A 106 2.38 5.70 10.08
C GLY A 106 3.24 6.47 9.07
N GLY A 107 3.70 7.63 9.49
CA GLY A 107 4.35 8.59 8.60
C GLY A 107 3.34 9.49 7.91
N SER A 108 3.73 10.74 7.67
CA SER A 108 2.94 11.72 6.93
C SER A 108 3.89 12.58 6.09
N TRP A 109 3.48 12.85 4.86
CA TRP A 109 4.24 13.70 3.95
C TRP A 109 3.67 15.14 3.91
N LEU A 110 2.62 15.42 4.68
CA LEU A 110 1.95 16.73 4.70
C LEU A 110 2.92 17.86 5.09
N ASP A 111 3.83 17.62 6.01
CA ASP A 111 4.86 18.59 6.38
C ASP A 111 5.80 18.95 5.22
N LEU A 112 6.09 18.00 4.35
CA LEU A 112 6.90 18.23 3.15
C LEU A 112 6.16 19.11 2.14
N LEU A 113 4.85 18.96 2.04
CA LEU A 113 3.99 19.78 1.19
C LEU A 113 3.80 21.17 1.77
N ALA A 114 3.57 21.29 3.07
CA ALA A 114 3.42 22.55 3.77
C ALA A 114 4.67 23.45 3.61
N ARG A 115 5.88 22.86 3.69
CA ARG A 115 7.15 23.57 3.42
C ARG A 115 7.28 24.08 2.00
N ARG A 116 6.45 23.58 1.06
CA ARG A 116 6.39 24.05 -0.34
C ARG A 116 5.23 25.02 -0.58
N GLY A 117 4.54 25.44 0.48
CA GLY A 117 3.47 26.41 0.40
C GLY A 117 2.09 25.85 0.03
N LEU A 118 1.91 24.52 0.11
CA LEU A 118 0.56 23.94 0.05
C LEU A 118 -0.09 24.04 1.43
N THR A 119 -1.42 24.14 1.45
CA THR A 119 -2.23 24.10 2.67
C THR A 119 -2.80 22.70 2.85
N VAL A 120 -2.84 22.21 4.09
CA VAL A 120 -3.44 20.91 4.39
C VAL A 120 -4.96 21.06 4.35
N ALA A 121 -5.62 20.21 3.57
CA ALA A 121 -7.08 20.12 3.55
C ALA A 121 -7.56 19.49 4.87
N GLY A 122 -8.64 20.02 5.44
CA GLY A 122 -9.31 19.38 6.60
C GLY A 122 -10.05 18.13 6.17
N ASP A 123 -10.47 17.33 7.17
CA ASP A 123 -11.25 16.12 6.95
C ASP A 123 -12.51 16.40 6.10
N GLY A 124 -12.67 15.65 5.01
CA GLY A 124 -13.79 15.79 4.09
C GLY A 124 -13.79 17.05 3.23
N ALA A 125 -12.73 17.85 3.24
CA ALA A 125 -12.59 19.01 2.37
C ALA A 125 -12.01 18.60 1.00
N GLU A 126 -12.50 19.23 -0.06
CA GLU A 126 -11.91 19.07 -1.39
C GLU A 126 -10.43 19.44 -1.38
N ALA A 127 -9.61 18.65 -2.01
CA ALA A 127 -8.18 18.86 -2.20
C ALA A 127 -7.84 19.02 -3.67
N ASP A 128 -6.89 19.90 -3.98
CA ASP A 128 -6.36 20.06 -5.34
C ASP A 128 -5.29 19.00 -5.64
N VAL A 129 -4.66 18.49 -4.59
CA VAL A 129 -3.60 17.46 -4.64
C VAL A 129 -3.90 16.40 -3.59
N VAL A 130 -3.95 15.17 -4.02
CA VAL A 130 -4.09 14.01 -3.12
C VAL A 130 -2.81 13.18 -3.18
N LEU A 131 -2.26 12.88 -2.01
CA LEU A 131 -1.15 11.94 -1.87
C LEU A 131 -1.65 10.62 -1.29
N ASP A 132 -1.13 9.56 -1.81
CA ASP A 132 -1.24 8.24 -1.21
C ASP A 132 0.15 7.79 -0.74
N CYS A 133 0.36 7.81 0.57
CA CYS A 133 1.61 7.44 1.19
C CYS A 133 1.59 5.95 1.55
N PHE A 134 1.68 5.09 0.52
CA PHE A 134 1.64 3.63 0.62
C PHE A 134 0.28 3.04 1.08
N GLY A 135 -0.77 3.84 1.26
CA GLY A 135 -2.09 3.35 1.67
C GLY A 135 -2.74 2.43 0.64
N LEU A 136 -2.58 2.76 -0.65
CA LEU A 136 -3.19 2.01 -1.75
C LEU A 136 -2.69 0.56 -1.83
N MET A 137 -1.41 0.31 -1.56
CA MET A 137 -0.84 -1.04 -1.61
C MET A 137 -1.44 -1.99 -0.58
N HIS A 138 -1.95 -1.46 0.54
CA HIS A 138 -2.61 -2.23 1.60
C HIS A 138 -4.11 -2.40 1.38
N SER A 139 -4.68 -1.79 0.33
CA SER A 139 -6.10 -1.94 0.04
C SER A 139 -6.39 -3.29 -0.63
N PRO A 140 -7.38 -4.05 -0.15
CA PRO A 140 -7.78 -5.31 -0.79
C PRO A 140 -8.40 -5.08 -2.18
N ASP A 141 -9.03 -3.94 -2.41
CA ASP A 141 -9.52 -3.48 -3.72
C ASP A 141 -8.89 -2.16 -4.10
N GLN A 142 -7.73 -2.26 -4.76
CA GLN A 142 -6.94 -1.09 -5.15
C GLN A 142 -7.67 -0.20 -6.17
N ALA A 143 -8.48 -0.79 -7.05
CA ALA A 143 -9.22 0.00 -8.04
C ALA A 143 -10.32 0.85 -7.38
N ALA A 144 -11.09 0.26 -6.46
CA ALA A 144 -12.08 0.99 -5.69
C ALA A 144 -11.44 2.07 -4.81
N ALA A 145 -10.33 1.73 -4.13
CA ALA A 145 -9.59 2.68 -3.32
C ALA A 145 -9.01 3.85 -4.13
N LEU A 146 -8.51 3.60 -5.35
CA LEU A 146 -8.06 4.67 -6.23
C LEU A 146 -9.22 5.56 -6.67
N ALA A 147 -10.36 4.96 -7.04
CA ALA A 147 -11.54 5.72 -7.43
C ALA A 147 -12.03 6.65 -6.30
N GLU A 148 -12.01 6.18 -5.06
CA GLU A 148 -12.34 6.98 -3.87
C GLU A 148 -11.41 8.19 -3.70
N ARG A 149 -10.10 8.00 -3.95
CA ARG A 149 -9.09 9.06 -3.78
C ARG A 149 -9.15 10.16 -4.84
N VAL A 150 -9.78 9.89 -5.99
CA VAL A 150 -9.87 10.82 -7.12
C VAL A 150 -11.28 11.40 -7.33
N ALA A 151 -12.25 10.98 -6.50
CA ALA A 151 -13.61 11.49 -6.52
C ALA A 151 -13.72 12.83 -5.80
#